data_0cac75c0f27fc5a74045b4f2758ed1ee
#
_entry.id   0cac75c0f27fc5a74045b4f2758ed1ee
#
_cell.length_a   1.000
_cell.length_b   1.000
_cell.length_c   1.000
_cell.angle_alpha   90.00
_cell.angle_beta   90.00
_cell.angle_gamma   90.00
#
_symmetry.space_group_name_H-M   'P 1'
#
loop_
_entity.id
_entity.type
_entity.pdbx_description
1 polymer ?
#
loop_
_entity_poly.entity_id
_entity_poly.type
_entity_poly.pdbx_seq_one_letter_code
_entity_poly.pdbx_strand_id
1 'polypeptide(L)' 'MITTTTHPDATRTVTYYGRLLGHYAAVRYKRTHARAWRCVTVLGALGYAKNERDARRWLMEMVP' A
#
# COMPACT_ATOMS: atom_id res chain seq x y z
N MET A 1 11.15 -6.03 10.50
CA MET A 1 9.89 -5.55 11.11
C MET A 1 9.22 -4.53 10.20
N ILE A 2 7.95 -4.77 9.89
CA ILE A 2 7.15 -3.82 9.12
C ILE A 2 6.55 -2.77 10.05
N THR A 3 6.65 -1.51 9.68
CA THR A 3 5.96 -0.41 10.35
C THR A 3 5.04 0.29 9.37
N THR A 4 3.79 0.50 9.78
CA THR A 4 2.80 1.22 8.99
C THR A 4 2.43 2.50 9.71
N THR A 5 2.56 3.62 9.02
CA THR A 5 2.19 4.94 9.55
C THR A 5 0.99 5.46 8.77
N THR A 6 -0.10 5.76 9.50
CA THR A 6 -1.31 6.33 8.90
C THR A 6 -1.23 7.84 8.95
N HIS A 7 -1.48 8.48 7.81
CA HIS A 7 -1.46 9.94 7.68
C HIS A 7 -2.89 10.52 7.76
N PRO A 8 -3.05 11.83 8.02
CA PRO A 8 -4.37 12.45 8.14
C PRO A 8 -5.27 12.29 6.90
N ASP A 9 -4.69 12.13 5.72
CA ASP A 9 -5.44 11.92 4.47
C ASP A 9 -5.81 10.44 4.24
N ALA A 10 -5.62 9.60 5.26
CA ALA A 10 -5.85 8.16 5.23
C ALA A 10 -4.86 7.36 4.38
N THR A 11 -3.85 7.99 3.80
CA THR A 11 -2.74 7.29 3.15
C THR A 11 -1.87 6.62 4.21
N ARG A 12 -1.39 5.43 3.92
CA ARG A 12 -0.52 4.70 4.83
C ARG A 12 0.85 4.47 4.20
N THR A 13 1.89 4.82 4.94
CA THR A 13 3.28 4.63 4.53
C THR A 13 3.82 3.36 5.19
N VAL A 14 4.51 2.53 4.42
CA VAL A 14 5.06 1.26 4.90
C VAL A 14 6.58 1.31 4.86
N THR A 15 7.20 0.99 6.00
CA THR A 15 8.66 0.86 6.11
C THR A 15 9.02 -0.54 6.61
N TYR A 16 10.21 -1.00 6.25
CA TYR A 16 10.74 -2.28 6.73
C TYR A 16 12.15 -2.03 7.23
N TYR A 17 12.33 -2.18 8.55
CA TYR A 17 13.59 -1.84 9.24
C TYR A 17 14.06 -0.43 8.88
N GLY A 18 13.13 0.53 8.90
CA GLY A 18 13.43 1.94 8.60
C GLY A 18 13.54 2.27 7.11
N ARG A 19 13.53 1.27 6.23
CA ARG A 19 13.60 1.48 4.80
C ARG A 19 12.20 1.68 4.23
N LEU A 20 11.99 2.77 3.50
CA LEU A 20 10.71 3.06 2.88
C LEU A 20 10.42 2.08 1.74
N LEU A 21 9.30 1.36 1.83
CA LEU A 21 8.84 0.47 0.77
C LEU A 21 7.88 1.17 -0.19
N GLY A 22 6.99 2.01 0.33
CA GLY A 22 6.00 2.69 -0.46
C GLY A 22 4.81 3.10 0.39
N HIS A 23 3.68 3.29 -0.26
CA HIS A 23 2.45 3.67 0.42
C HIS A 23 1.24 2.99 -0.21
N TYR A 24 0.12 2.96 0.52
CA TYR A 24 -1.13 2.46 0.00
C TYR A 24 -2.30 3.28 0.54
N ALA A 25 -3.40 3.30 -0.20
CA ALA A 25 -4.60 4.02 0.19
C ALA A 25 -5.85 3.28 -0.31
N ALA A 26 -6.95 3.46 0.42
CA ALA A 26 -8.22 2.87 0.02
C ALA A 26 -8.77 3.58 -1.21
N VAL A 27 -9.24 2.79 -2.17
CA VAL A 27 -9.89 3.31 -3.38
C VAL A 27 -11.14 2.48 -3.66
N ARG A 28 -12.05 3.01 -4.48
CA ARG A 28 -13.22 2.28 -4.94
C ARG A 28 -13.21 2.22 -6.45
N TYR A 29 -13.48 1.03 -6.99
CA TYR A 29 -13.68 0.89 -8.42
C TYR A 29 -15.04 1.48 -8.81
N LYS A 30 -15.04 2.35 -9.81
CA LYS A 30 -16.26 3.04 -10.25
C LYS A 30 -17.36 2.08 -10.75
N ARG A 31 -16.97 0.97 -11.38
CA ARG A 31 -17.91 -0.01 -11.96
C ARG A 31 -18.59 -0.88 -10.92
N THR A 32 -17.84 -1.35 -9.92
CA THR A 32 -18.34 -2.36 -8.98
C THR A 32 -18.56 -1.80 -7.58
N HIS A 33 -18.10 -0.59 -7.31
CA HIS A 33 -18.05 0.03 -5.99
C HIS A 33 -17.27 -0.83 -4.96
N ALA A 34 -16.51 -1.80 -5.44
CA ALA A 34 -15.71 -2.66 -4.59
C ALA A 34 -14.54 -1.88 -3.99
N ARG A 35 -14.27 -2.16 -2.72
CA ARG A 35 -13.10 -1.60 -2.05
C ARG A 35 -11.84 -2.28 -2.53
N ALA A 36 -10.80 -1.48 -2.75
CA ALA A 36 -9.46 -1.98 -3.04
C ALA A 36 -8.45 -1.06 -2.37
N TRP A 37 -7.22 -1.52 -2.28
CA TRP A 37 -6.11 -0.74 -1.75
C TRP A 37 -5.12 -0.52 -2.88
N ARG A 38 -4.97 0.73 -3.29
CA ARG A 38 -3.99 1.08 -4.31
C ARG A 38 -2.62 1.21 -3.64
N CYS A 39 -1.66 0.44 -4.15
CA CYS A 39 -0.31 0.39 -3.61
C CYS A 39 0.67 1.00 -4.61
N VAL A 40 1.57 1.83 -4.11
CA VAL A 40 2.62 2.44 -4.94
C VAL A 40 3.95 2.22 -4.22
N THR A 41 4.91 1.60 -4.92
CA THR A 41 6.25 1.41 -4.36
C THR A 41 7.06 2.69 -4.43
N VAL A 42 8.13 2.76 -3.64
CA VAL A 42 9.07 3.87 -3.68
C VAL A 42 9.69 4.04 -5.08
N LEU A 43 9.73 2.97 -5.88
CA LEU A 43 10.26 2.99 -7.24
C LEU A 43 9.20 3.33 -8.29
N GLY A 44 7.95 3.57 -7.88
CA GLY A 44 6.88 3.98 -8.78
C GLY A 44 6.02 2.86 -9.35
N ALA A 45 6.24 1.61 -8.95
CA ALA A 45 5.38 0.50 -9.37
C ALA A 45 4.01 0.62 -8.72
N LEU A 46 2.95 0.35 -9.49
CA LEU A 46 1.57 0.49 -9.06
C LEU A 46 0.90 -0.89 -9.00
N GLY A 47 0.13 -1.14 -7.95
CA GLY A 47 -0.64 -2.37 -7.81
C GLY A 47 -1.87 -2.17 -6.95
N TYR A 48 -2.70 -3.21 -6.85
CA TYR A 48 -3.94 -3.19 -6.07
C TYR A 48 -4.03 -4.44 -5.21
N ALA A 49 -4.63 -4.29 -4.05
CA ALA A 49 -4.82 -5.39 -3.11
C ALA A 49 -6.23 -5.38 -2.55
N LYS A 50 -6.69 -6.52 -2.06
CA LYS A 50 -8.03 -6.70 -1.49
C LYS A 50 -8.15 -6.10 -0.09
N ASN A 51 -7.07 -6.14 0.67
CA ASN A 51 -7.05 -5.71 2.07
C ASN A 51 -5.67 -5.14 2.40
N GLU A 52 -5.54 -4.56 3.60
CA GLU A 52 -4.28 -3.94 4.02
C GLU A 52 -3.15 -4.95 4.16
N ARG A 53 -3.44 -6.14 4.63
CA ARG A 53 -2.44 -7.20 4.78
C ARG A 53 -1.81 -7.54 3.44
N ASP A 54 -2.62 -7.73 2.41
CA ASP A 54 -2.15 -8.02 1.06
C ASP A 54 -1.41 -6.82 0.46
N ALA A 55 -1.84 -5.60 0.76
CA ALA A 55 -1.16 -4.40 0.32
C ALA A 55 0.27 -4.32 0.86
N ARG A 56 0.44 -4.56 2.16
CA ARG A 56 1.78 -4.58 2.79
C ARG A 56 2.64 -5.69 2.20
N ARG A 57 2.06 -6.88 2.01
CA ARG A 57 2.77 -8.02 1.42
C ARG A 57 3.24 -7.69 0.01
N TRP A 58 2.36 -7.10 -0.80
CA TRP A 58 2.69 -6.70 -2.17
C TRP A 58 3.87 -5.73 -2.19
N LEU A 59 3.85 -4.73 -1.31
CA LEU A 59 4.95 -3.76 -1.20
C LEU A 59 6.27 -4.45 -0.83
N MET A 60 6.23 -5.43 0.08
CA MET A 60 7.42 -6.18 0.46
C MET A 60 7.97 -7.02 -0.70
N GLU A 61 7.09 -7.61 -1.50
CA GLU A 61 7.51 -8.46 -2.63
C GLU A 61 8.05 -7.65 -3.80
N MET A 62 7.52 -6.44 -4.02
CA MET A 62 7.89 -5.61 -5.17
C MET A 62 9.14 -4.77 -4.95
N VAL A 63 9.55 -4.55 -3.71
CA VAL A 63 10.76 -3.79 -3.39
C VAL A 63 11.85 -4.76 -2.98
N PRO A 64 12.95 -4.85 -3.74
CA PRO A 64 14.03 -5.79 -3.42
C PRO A 64 14.83 -5.40 -2.15
#